data_bd41b899c56ce51ed6cd081485b239c8
#
_entry.id   bd41b899c56ce51ed6cd081485b239c8
#
_cell.length_a   1.000
_cell.length_b   1.000
_cell.length_c   1.000
_cell.angle_alpha   90.00
_cell.angle_beta   90.00
_cell.angle_gamma   90.00
#
_symmetry.space_group_name_H-M   'P 1'
#
loop_
_entity.id
_entity.type
_entity.pdbx_description
1 polymer ?
#
loop_
_entity_poly.entity_id
_entity_poly.type
_entity_poly.pdbx_seq_one_letter_code
_entity_poly.pdbx_strand_id
1 'polypeptide(L)'
;MSRLSEMIKELCPDGVEYRKLKEIFDTRNGYTPSKSNDSYWENGTIPWFRMEDIRENGHILSDSIQHVNLNAIKGELFPANSIIVATSATVGEHALITVPSLANQRFNYLVLKHEYASVFDIKFLFYYCYKLDLWCLSHLNQGSFPSVDMKQFSRFEIPIPPLAIQNEIVKLLDNFTELTAELTAELTAELTAELQLRKKQYSFYRDSLLNFSRDDAGVEWKTLGEVCDLIAGGDVPKGEFSQVATEEYGIPVYSNGIGEKALYGFTKSPRITQPCVTISARGTIGYSALHLQPFYPVIRLIVAIPYKHLDVKYLFYILQMTTFKSPQTGIPQLTIPMVKTYPIPIPPLETQAKIVSILDRFDALCHDLTQGLPAEIAARKKQYEYYRDKLLTFPRKDA
;
A
#
# COMPACT_ATOMS: atom_id res chain seq x y z
N MET A 1 -29.59 22.62 12.30
CA MET A 1 -28.24 22.57 12.95
C MET A 1 -28.08 21.17 13.53
N SER A 2 -26.87 20.64 13.64
CA SER A 2 -26.67 19.33 14.29
C SER A 2 -26.87 19.48 15.79
N ARG A 3 -27.37 18.41 16.45
CA ARG A 3 -27.52 18.34 17.93
C ARG A 3 -26.25 18.79 18.65
N LEU A 4 -25.08 18.36 18.21
CA LEU A 4 -23.80 18.78 18.78
C LEU A 4 -23.59 20.30 18.66
N SER A 5 -23.96 20.94 17.54
CA SER A 5 -23.84 22.41 17.40
C SER A 5 -24.73 23.18 18.36
N GLU A 6 -25.88 22.64 18.68
CA GLU A 6 -26.80 23.22 19.68
C GLU A 6 -26.23 23.05 21.09
N MET A 7 -25.74 21.86 21.43
CA MET A 7 -25.09 21.61 22.71
C MET A 7 -23.86 22.51 22.94
N ILE A 8 -23.01 22.72 21.93
CA ILE A 8 -21.84 23.60 22.05
C ILE A 8 -22.28 25.04 22.31
N LYS A 9 -23.30 25.53 21.61
CA LYS A 9 -23.82 26.91 21.84
C LYS A 9 -24.43 27.09 23.24
N GLU A 10 -25.08 26.05 23.76
CA GLU A 10 -25.73 26.09 25.07
C GLU A 10 -24.73 25.92 26.21
N LEU A 11 -23.84 24.96 26.13
CA LEU A 11 -22.93 24.56 27.21
C LEU A 11 -21.56 25.27 27.17
N CYS A 12 -21.17 25.83 26.03
CA CYS A 12 -19.89 26.51 25.83
C CYS A 12 -20.04 27.78 25.01
N PRO A 13 -20.97 28.70 25.40
CA PRO A 13 -21.21 29.96 24.64
C PRO A 13 -19.93 30.81 24.49
N ASP A 14 -19.09 30.82 25.52
CA ASP A 14 -17.85 31.58 25.59
C ASP A 14 -16.59 30.77 25.21
N GLY A 15 -16.77 29.55 24.63
CA GLY A 15 -15.66 28.65 24.35
C GLY A 15 -15.33 27.71 25.50
N VAL A 16 -14.17 27.02 25.41
CA VAL A 16 -13.72 26.02 26.38
C VAL A 16 -12.35 26.37 26.97
N GLU A 17 -12.11 25.91 28.20
CA GLU A 17 -10.76 25.97 28.80
C GLU A 17 -9.83 24.99 28.11
N TYR A 18 -8.53 25.32 28.15
CA TYR A 18 -7.45 24.44 27.68
C TYR A 18 -6.46 24.19 28.81
N ARG A 19 -5.95 22.97 28.90
CA ARG A 19 -4.93 22.57 29.86
C ARG A 19 -3.76 21.91 29.14
N LYS A 20 -2.56 22.11 29.68
CA LYS A 20 -1.36 21.46 29.13
C LYS A 20 -1.39 19.95 29.38
N LEU A 21 -0.86 19.18 28.44
CA LEU A 21 -0.77 17.72 28.51
C LEU A 21 -0.21 17.25 29.86
N LYS A 22 0.88 17.86 30.36
CA LYS A 22 1.48 17.55 31.68
C LYS A 22 0.58 17.79 32.88
N GLU A 23 -0.45 18.62 32.75
CA GLU A 23 -1.41 18.88 33.82
C GLU A 23 -2.45 17.75 33.90
N ILE A 24 -2.82 17.18 32.75
CA ILE A 24 -3.86 16.17 32.59
C ILE A 24 -3.30 14.75 32.76
N PHE A 25 -2.09 14.51 32.23
CA PHE A 25 -1.50 13.19 32.19
C PHE A 25 -0.20 13.08 32.99
N ASP A 26 0.00 11.91 33.62
CA ASP A 26 1.32 11.42 33.95
C ASP A 26 1.92 10.74 32.73
N THR A 27 3.17 11.08 32.43
CA THR A 27 3.86 10.57 31.22
C THR A 27 5.08 9.75 31.56
N ARG A 28 5.22 8.58 30.93
CA ARG A 28 6.36 7.69 31.13
C ARG A 28 6.66 6.93 29.85
N ASN A 29 7.96 6.85 29.49
CA ASN A 29 8.37 6.05 28.33
C ASN A 29 8.18 4.56 28.57
N GLY A 30 7.79 3.86 27.54
CA GLY A 30 7.92 2.41 27.47
C GLY A 30 9.39 1.97 27.49
N TYR A 31 9.61 0.67 27.57
CA TYR A 31 10.96 0.08 27.49
C TYR A 31 10.92 -1.29 26.84
N THR A 32 12.09 -1.73 26.36
CA THR A 32 12.28 -3.07 25.84
C THR A 32 13.07 -3.89 26.88
N PRO A 33 12.50 -4.99 27.40
CA PRO A 33 13.24 -5.96 28.17
C PRO A 33 14.42 -6.51 27.37
N SER A 34 15.50 -6.96 28.07
CA SER A 34 16.67 -7.50 27.39
C SER A 34 16.29 -8.67 26.48
N LYS A 35 16.61 -8.56 25.20
CA LYS A 35 16.37 -9.61 24.22
C LYS A 35 17.31 -10.81 24.36
N SER A 36 18.42 -10.65 25.09
CA SER A 36 19.36 -11.72 25.39
C SER A 36 18.95 -12.61 26.58
N ASN A 37 17.84 -12.27 27.24
CA ASN A 37 17.27 -13.07 28.32
C ASN A 37 15.95 -13.68 27.88
N ASP A 38 16.00 -14.92 27.39
CA ASP A 38 14.87 -15.65 26.85
C ASP A 38 13.72 -15.78 27.87
N SER A 39 14.01 -15.88 29.16
CA SER A 39 13.01 -15.98 30.23
C SER A 39 12.08 -14.77 30.33
N TYR A 40 12.46 -13.63 29.73
CA TYR A 40 11.59 -12.45 29.67
C TYR A 40 10.53 -12.55 28.56
N TRP A 41 10.75 -13.44 27.59
CA TRP A 41 9.93 -13.54 26.38
C TRP A 41 9.18 -14.86 26.26
N GLU A 42 9.74 -15.94 26.84
CA GLU A 42 9.11 -17.25 26.82
C GLU A 42 7.88 -17.29 27.75
N ASN A 43 6.78 -17.83 27.22
CA ASN A 43 5.52 -17.96 27.93
C ASN A 43 5.02 -16.64 28.57
N GLY A 44 5.32 -15.53 27.93
CA GLY A 44 4.83 -14.22 28.33
C GLY A 44 3.31 -14.11 28.27
N THR A 45 2.71 -13.45 29.24
CA THR A 45 1.26 -13.22 29.33
C THR A 45 0.91 -11.74 29.35
N ILE A 46 1.90 -10.87 29.45
CA ILE A 46 1.70 -9.42 29.53
C ILE A 46 1.92 -8.80 28.16
N PRO A 47 0.94 -8.10 27.61
CA PRO A 47 1.07 -7.43 26.33
C PRO A 47 2.22 -6.44 26.31
N TRP A 48 3.05 -6.52 25.25
CA TRP A 48 4.16 -5.60 25.01
C TRP A 48 4.03 -4.96 23.63
N PHE A 49 3.47 -3.75 23.58
CA PHE A 49 3.05 -3.07 22.35
C PHE A 49 4.20 -2.47 21.56
N ARG A 50 4.10 -2.61 20.23
CA ARG A 50 4.97 -2.04 19.21
C ARG A 50 4.14 -1.39 18.10
N MET A 51 4.82 -0.76 17.15
CA MET A 51 4.16 -0.17 15.97
C MET A 51 3.42 -1.19 15.11
N GLU A 52 3.91 -2.42 15.06
CA GLU A 52 3.29 -3.53 14.35
C GLU A 52 1.88 -3.81 14.88
N ASP A 53 1.69 -3.73 16.20
CA ASP A 53 0.38 -3.95 16.84
C ASP A 53 -0.66 -2.92 16.38
N ILE A 54 -0.27 -1.63 16.27
CA ILE A 54 -1.16 -0.58 15.76
C ILE A 54 -1.51 -0.82 14.28
N ARG A 55 -0.53 -1.23 13.47
CA ARG A 55 -0.72 -1.45 12.03
C ARG A 55 -1.59 -2.66 11.72
N GLU A 56 -1.50 -3.72 12.51
CA GLU A 56 -2.23 -4.96 12.29
C GLU A 56 -3.61 -4.95 12.95
N ASN A 57 -3.71 -4.37 14.17
CA ASN A 57 -4.91 -4.46 15.01
C ASN A 57 -5.63 -3.12 15.19
N GLY A 58 -5.14 -2.02 14.60
CA GLY A 58 -5.73 -0.69 14.69
C GLY A 58 -5.34 0.06 15.97
N HIS A 59 -6.09 1.13 16.26
CA HIS A 59 -5.72 2.12 17.27
C HIS A 59 -6.35 1.89 18.66
N ILE A 60 -7.18 0.86 18.84
CA ILE A 60 -7.71 0.46 20.17
C ILE A 60 -7.28 -0.97 20.41
N LEU A 61 -6.38 -1.16 21.37
CA LEU A 61 -5.66 -2.41 21.56
C LEU A 61 -5.96 -3.04 22.93
N SER A 62 -6.39 -4.30 22.91
CA SER A 62 -6.62 -5.13 24.11
C SER A 62 -5.58 -6.24 24.26
N ASP A 63 -4.79 -6.50 23.21
CA ASP A 63 -3.74 -7.51 23.22
C ASP A 63 -2.64 -7.11 22.22
N SER A 64 -1.46 -7.74 22.33
CA SER A 64 -0.30 -7.49 21.47
C SER A 64 0.17 -8.77 20.77
N ILE A 65 0.84 -8.62 19.64
CA ILE A 65 1.45 -9.72 18.89
C ILE A 65 2.54 -10.42 19.72
N GLN A 66 3.24 -9.65 20.56
CA GLN A 66 4.31 -10.19 21.41
C GLN A 66 4.06 -9.89 22.88
N HIS A 67 4.24 -10.90 23.73
CA HIS A 67 4.06 -10.81 25.16
C HIS A 67 5.40 -10.92 25.89
N VAL A 68 5.45 -10.39 27.12
CA VAL A 68 6.56 -10.54 28.04
C VAL A 68 6.13 -11.26 29.30
N ASN A 69 7.07 -11.91 29.94
CA ASN A 69 6.86 -12.56 31.21
C ASN A 69 6.86 -11.53 32.37
N LEU A 70 6.21 -11.86 33.47
CA LEU A 70 6.13 -10.99 34.65
C LEU A 70 7.51 -10.58 35.20
N ASN A 71 8.51 -11.47 35.11
CA ASN A 71 9.89 -11.20 35.55
C ASN A 71 10.63 -10.16 34.68
N ALA A 72 10.10 -9.81 33.51
CA ALA A 72 10.63 -8.77 32.62
C ALA A 72 10.24 -7.35 33.06
N ILE A 73 9.31 -7.23 34.02
CA ILE A 73 8.71 -5.95 34.40
C ILE A 73 9.60 -5.22 35.39
N LYS A 74 9.94 -3.99 35.07
CA LYS A 74 10.67 -3.06 35.93
C LYS A 74 9.70 -2.06 36.54
N GLY A 75 9.34 -2.27 37.78
CA GLY A 75 8.36 -1.44 38.48
C GLY A 75 6.93 -1.88 38.22
N GLU A 76 6.02 -0.94 37.94
CA GLU A 76 4.60 -1.19 37.70
C GLU A 76 4.27 -1.22 36.22
N LEU A 77 3.26 -2.03 35.86
CA LEU A 77 2.65 -1.99 34.54
C LEU A 77 1.97 -0.63 34.31
N PHE A 78 1.86 -0.26 33.04
CA PHE A 78 0.99 0.85 32.66
C PHE A 78 -0.46 0.38 32.81
N PRO A 79 -1.34 1.20 33.42
CA PRO A 79 -2.71 0.81 33.66
C PRO A 79 -3.52 0.72 32.36
N ALA A 80 -4.61 -0.04 32.40
CA ALA A 80 -5.63 -0.02 31.38
C ALA A 80 -6.18 1.41 31.19
N ASN A 81 -6.73 1.69 30.00
CA ASN A 81 -7.21 3.00 29.59
C ASN A 81 -6.10 4.08 29.57
N SER A 82 -4.90 3.66 29.19
CA SER A 82 -3.78 4.55 28.87
C SER A 82 -3.68 4.76 27.35
N ILE A 83 -3.14 5.91 26.93
CA ILE A 83 -2.87 6.17 25.51
C ILE A 83 -1.35 6.09 25.30
N ILE A 84 -0.92 5.31 24.31
CA ILE A 84 0.48 5.32 23.86
C ILE A 84 0.64 6.24 22.65
N VAL A 85 1.67 7.07 22.64
CA VAL A 85 2.01 7.98 21.54
C VAL A 85 3.42 7.72 21.07
N ALA A 86 3.60 7.51 19.78
CA ALA A 86 4.91 7.31 19.17
C ALA A 86 5.66 8.65 19.10
N THR A 87 6.69 8.80 19.93
CA THR A 87 7.47 10.04 20.07
C THR A 87 8.87 9.94 19.47
N SER A 88 9.26 8.78 18.94
CA SER A 88 10.54 8.59 18.26
C SER A 88 10.48 7.54 17.15
N ALA A 89 11.31 7.69 16.15
CA ALA A 89 11.44 6.87 14.94
C ALA A 89 10.21 6.90 14.01
N THR A 90 9.05 6.41 14.44
CA THR A 90 7.77 6.46 13.71
C THR A 90 6.82 7.43 14.42
N VAL A 91 7.14 8.71 14.38
CA VAL A 91 6.36 9.76 15.06
C VAL A 91 5.01 9.99 14.38
N GLY A 92 3.98 10.35 15.16
CA GLY A 92 2.67 10.73 14.66
C GLY A 92 1.66 9.58 14.58
N GLU A 93 1.80 8.60 15.47
CA GLU A 93 0.83 7.52 15.65
C GLU A 93 0.57 7.29 17.16
N HIS A 94 -0.67 6.97 17.51
CA HIS A 94 -1.07 6.69 18.89
C HIS A 94 -2.06 5.53 18.95
N ALA A 95 -2.27 4.96 20.15
CA ALA A 95 -3.30 3.97 20.40
C ALA A 95 -3.84 4.06 21.83
N LEU A 96 -5.13 3.75 21.99
CA LEU A 96 -5.75 3.51 23.30
C LEU A 96 -5.52 2.06 23.73
N ILE A 97 -4.91 1.86 24.89
CA ILE A 97 -4.62 0.55 25.46
C ILE A 97 -5.65 0.24 26.55
N THR A 98 -6.41 -0.82 26.38
CA THR A 98 -7.54 -1.19 27.25
C THR A 98 -7.18 -2.17 28.36
N VAL A 99 -5.93 -2.64 28.42
CA VAL A 99 -5.43 -3.63 29.37
C VAL A 99 -4.13 -3.16 30.05
N PRO A 100 -3.80 -3.66 31.26
CA PRO A 100 -2.48 -3.41 31.84
C PRO A 100 -1.37 -3.98 30.94
N SER A 101 -0.32 -3.20 30.67
CA SER A 101 0.63 -3.57 29.62
C SER A 101 1.99 -2.88 29.74
N LEU A 102 2.88 -3.23 28.81
CA LEU A 102 4.09 -2.50 28.48
C LEU A 102 4.09 -2.10 27.00
N ALA A 103 4.95 -1.17 26.63
CA ALA A 103 5.29 -0.87 25.23
C ALA A 103 6.81 -0.67 25.08
N ASN A 104 7.28 -0.68 23.85
CA ASN A 104 8.68 -0.40 23.57
C ASN A 104 9.03 1.08 23.85
N GLN A 105 10.33 1.40 23.89
CA GLN A 105 10.84 2.73 24.21
C GLN A 105 10.51 3.84 23.19
N ARG A 106 9.90 3.50 22.06
CA ARG A 106 9.47 4.51 21.05
C ARG A 106 8.17 5.20 21.43
N PHE A 107 7.42 4.57 22.35
CA PHE A 107 6.16 5.10 22.86
C PHE A 107 6.36 5.81 24.20
N ASN A 108 5.63 6.91 24.33
CA ASN A 108 5.35 7.56 25.59
C ASN A 108 3.92 7.23 26.00
N TYR A 109 3.73 6.75 27.23
CA TYR A 109 2.38 6.53 27.80
C TYR A 109 1.84 7.82 28.37
N LEU A 110 0.58 8.09 28.08
CA LEU A 110 -0.25 9.11 28.69
C LEU A 110 -1.23 8.41 29.62
N VAL A 111 -0.99 8.51 30.91
CA VAL A 111 -1.85 7.95 31.98
C VAL A 111 -2.68 9.10 32.54
N LEU A 112 -4.02 9.05 32.39
CA LEU A 112 -4.91 10.09 32.89
C LEU A 112 -4.81 10.19 34.43
N LYS A 113 -4.53 11.38 34.94
CA LYS A 113 -4.46 11.61 36.37
C LYS A 113 -5.84 11.46 37.03
N HIS A 114 -5.86 10.93 38.24
CA HIS A 114 -7.07 10.64 38.99
C HIS A 114 -8.00 11.85 39.13
N GLU A 115 -7.45 13.03 39.32
CA GLU A 115 -8.20 14.30 39.45
C GLU A 115 -8.99 14.68 38.18
N TYR A 116 -8.59 14.15 37.01
CA TYR A 116 -9.25 14.38 35.74
C TYR A 116 -10.15 13.20 35.30
N ALA A 117 -10.23 12.13 36.07
CA ALA A 117 -11.03 10.95 35.73
C ALA A 117 -12.54 11.24 35.61
N SER A 118 -13.04 12.25 36.34
CA SER A 118 -14.44 12.71 36.23
C SER A 118 -14.64 13.86 35.25
N VAL A 119 -13.55 14.38 34.67
CA VAL A 119 -13.57 15.53 33.75
C VAL A 119 -13.50 15.08 32.31
N PHE A 120 -12.79 13.99 32.04
CA PHE A 120 -12.57 13.50 30.68
C PHE A 120 -13.12 12.11 30.44
N ASP A 121 -13.71 11.93 29.26
CA ASP A 121 -13.86 10.62 28.64
C ASP A 121 -12.53 10.24 27.98
N ILE A 122 -11.99 9.06 28.29
CA ILE A 122 -10.69 8.61 27.75
C ILE A 122 -10.71 8.43 26.23
N LYS A 123 -11.86 8.07 25.63
CA LYS A 123 -12.01 7.99 24.18
C LYS A 123 -12.00 9.39 23.53
N PHE A 124 -12.55 10.41 24.21
CA PHE A 124 -12.41 11.79 23.72
C PHE A 124 -10.94 12.19 23.66
N LEU A 125 -10.16 11.90 24.69
CA LEU A 125 -8.72 12.16 24.74
C LEU A 125 -7.98 11.33 23.66
N PHE A 126 -8.36 10.07 23.47
CA PHE A 126 -7.84 9.23 22.39
C PHE A 126 -8.08 9.89 21.01
N TYR A 127 -9.30 10.29 20.70
CA TYR A 127 -9.58 10.99 19.45
C TYR A 127 -8.85 12.32 19.34
N TYR A 128 -8.69 13.04 20.44
CA TYR A 128 -7.94 14.31 20.42
C TYR A 128 -6.44 14.10 20.13
N CYS A 129 -5.89 12.92 20.43
CA CYS A 129 -4.50 12.57 20.10
C CYS A 129 -4.21 12.55 18.61
N TYR A 130 -5.18 12.45 17.70
CA TYR A 130 -4.94 12.70 16.28
C TYR A 130 -4.42 14.13 15.99
N LYS A 131 -4.85 15.12 16.76
CA LYS A 131 -4.26 16.48 16.67
C LYS A 131 -2.86 16.53 17.30
N LEU A 132 -2.63 15.78 18.36
CA LEU A 132 -1.30 15.61 18.95
C LEU A 132 -0.33 14.95 17.98
N ASP A 133 -0.76 13.97 17.20
CA ASP A 133 0.05 13.31 16.18
C ASP A 133 0.53 14.30 15.10
N LEU A 134 -0.39 15.12 14.56
CA LEU A 134 -0.05 16.16 13.60
C LEU A 134 0.90 17.20 14.19
N TRP A 135 0.67 17.57 15.46
CA TRP A 135 1.55 18.46 16.18
C TRP A 135 2.95 17.85 16.37
N CYS A 136 3.05 16.58 16.74
CA CYS A 136 4.32 15.85 16.86
C CYS A 136 5.11 15.86 15.56
N LEU A 137 4.44 15.61 14.42
CA LEU A 137 5.07 15.63 13.09
C LEU A 137 5.62 17.01 12.71
N SER A 138 5.02 18.09 13.21
CA SER A 138 5.48 19.47 12.96
C SER A 138 6.55 19.95 13.94
N HIS A 139 6.84 19.19 15.02
CA HIS A 139 7.78 19.57 16.11
C HIS A 139 8.87 18.51 16.31
N LEU A 140 9.46 18.05 15.21
CA LEU A 140 10.56 17.09 15.24
C LEU A 140 11.90 17.78 15.51
N ASN A 141 12.72 17.16 16.35
CA ASN A 141 14.12 17.55 16.51
C ASN A 141 14.92 17.24 15.24
N GLN A 142 15.81 18.14 14.86
CA GLN A 142 16.78 17.92 13.79
C GLN A 142 17.90 16.97 14.30
N GLY A 143 17.81 15.69 14.02
CA GLY A 143 18.79 14.67 14.43
C GLY A 143 18.78 13.49 13.46
N SER A 144 19.70 12.54 13.67
CA SER A 144 19.82 11.31 12.85
C SER A 144 18.57 10.43 12.89
N PHE A 145 17.77 10.55 13.95
CA PHE A 145 16.49 9.87 14.08
C PHE A 145 15.39 10.89 14.45
N PRO A 146 14.24 10.87 13.77
CA PRO A 146 13.14 11.76 14.13
C PRO A 146 12.67 11.47 15.55
N SER A 147 12.61 12.51 16.37
CA SER A 147 12.08 12.45 17.73
C SER A 147 11.40 13.76 18.09
N VAL A 148 10.44 13.71 18.98
CA VAL A 148 9.69 14.89 19.45
C VAL A 148 10.44 15.57 20.59
N ASP A 149 10.42 16.92 20.64
CA ASP A 149 10.88 17.65 21.82
C ASP A 149 9.89 17.44 22.98
N MET A 150 10.28 16.62 23.95
CA MET A 150 9.45 16.26 25.10
C MET A 150 9.11 17.44 26.02
N LYS A 151 9.90 18.53 26.02
CA LYS A 151 9.56 19.75 26.76
C LYS A 151 8.39 20.48 26.11
N GLN A 152 8.38 20.56 24.80
CA GLN A 152 7.27 21.13 24.05
C GLN A 152 6.07 20.21 24.05
N PHE A 153 6.26 18.87 23.88
CA PHE A 153 5.22 17.86 23.98
C PHE A 153 4.40 18.01 25.27
N SER A 154 5.07 18.17 26.41
CA SER A 154 4.41 18.36 27.71
C SER A 154 3.56 19.63 27.80
N ARG A 155 3.75 20.60 26.90
CA ARG A 155 3.02 21.88 26.82
C ARG A 155 1.88 21.87 25.80
N PHE A 156 1.72 20.79 25.04
CA PHE A 156 0.59 20.65 24.13
C PHE A 156 -0.71 20.86 24.87
N GLU A 157 -1.64 21.64 24.32
CA GLU A 157 -2.86 22.07 25.00
C GLU A 157 -4.07 21.25 24.53
N ILE A 158 -4.86 20.80 25.49
CA ILE A 158 -6.03 19.94 25.30
C ILE A 158 -7.26 20.70 25.80
N PRO A 159 -8.36 20.81 25.02
CA PRO A 159 -9.58 21.45 25.41
C PRO A 159 -10.35 20.61 26.44
N ILE A 160 -11.08 21.29 27.32
CA ILE A 160 -11.95 20.65 28.33
C ILE A 160 -13.42 21.01 28.07
N PRO A 161 -14.05 20.48 27.03
CA PRO A 161 -15.48 20.67 26.87
C PRO A 161 -16.24 19.84 27.94
N PRO A 162 -17.46 20.22 28.30
CA PRO A 162 -18.31 19.43 29.21
C PRO A 162 -18.44 17.98 28.77
N LEU A 163 -18.49 17.02 29.72
CA LEU A 163 -18.59 15.58 29.44
C LEU A 163 -19.72 15.22 28.47
N ALA A 164 -20.86 15.92 28.54
CA ALA A 164 -21.97 15.70 27.61
C ALA A 164 -21.56 15.93 26.14
N ILE A 165 -20.73 16.93 25.88
CA ILE A 165 -20.19 17.22 24.54
C ILE A 165 -19.14 16.19 24.17
N GLN A 166 -18.22 15.82 25.09
CA GLN A 166 -17.22 14.78 24.85
C GLN A 166 -17.88 13.45 24.43
N ASN A 167 -18.90 13.02 25.19
CA ASN A 167 -19.63 11.78 24.92
C ASN A 167 -20.35 11.80 23.56
N GLU A 168 -20.96 12.94 23.20
CA GLU A 168 -21.62 13.05 21.88
C GLU A 168 -20.59 13.01 20.73
N ILE A 169 -19.43 13.64 20.91
CA ILE A 169 -18.32 13.57 19.93
C ILE A 169 -17.79 12.15 19.82
N VAL A 170 -17.55 11.45 20.94
CA VAL A 170 -17.08 10.06 20.95
C VAL A 170 -18.07 9.18 20.21
N LYS A 171 -19.38 9.31 20.53
CA LYS A 171 -20.43 8.55 19.84
C LYS A 171 -20.45 8.77 18.35
N LEU A 172 -20.29 10.02 17.88
CA LEU A 172 -20.23 10.33 16.45
C LEU A 172 -19.00 9.73 15.80
N LEU A 173 -17.83 9.85 16.46
CA LEU A 173 -16.57 9.35 15.91
C LEU A 173 -16.49 7.81 15.93
N ASP A 174 -17.00 7.16 16.96
CA ASP A 174 -17.13 5.69 17.01
C ASP A 174 -18.01 5.21 15.84
N ASN A 175 -19.20 5.79 15.65
CA ASN A 175 -20.10 5.45 14.55
C ASN A 175 -19.46 5.71 13.17
N PHE A 176 -18.75 6.82 13.01
CA PHE A 176 -18.05 7.09 11.74
C PHE A 176 -16.91 6.11 11.47
N THR A 177 -16.19 5.70 12.51
CA THR A 177 -15.12 4.70 12.41
C THR A 177 -15.67 3.35 11.99
N GLU A 178 -16.74 2.88 12.65
CA GLU A 178 -17.42 1.63 12.35
C GLU A 178 -17.98 1.64 10.93
N LEU A 179 -18.79 2.65 10.60
CA LEU A 179 -19.39 2.79 9.26
C LEU A 179 -18.33 2.89 8.15
N THR A 180 -17.23 3.59 8.39
CA THR A 180 -16.14 3.68 7.42
C THR A 180 -15.44 2.34 7.23
N ALA A 181 -15.24 1.57 8.31
CA ALA A 181 -14.65 0.24 8.24
C ALA A 181 -15.56 -0.74 7.50
N GLU A 182 -16.85 -0.77 7.81
CA GLU A 182 -17.86 -1.61 7.13
C GLU A 182 -17.93 -1.28 5.64
N LEU A 183 -18.10 -0.01 5.30
CA LEU A 183 -18.19 0.44 3.90
C LEU A 183 -16.90 0.14 3.11
N THR A 184 -15.74 0.29 3.74
CA THR A 184 -14.46 -0.04 3.11
C THR A 184 -14.33 -1.55 2.87
N ALA A 185 -14.74 -2.38 3.82
CA ALA A 185 -14.72 -3.83 3.69
C ALA A 185 -15.69 -4.30 2.59
N GLU A 186 -16.93 -3.80 2.58
CA GLU A 186 -17.95 -4.11 1.58
C GLU A 186 -17.48 -3.71 0.17
N LEU A 187 -17.03 -2.48 0.00
CA LEU A 187 -16.52 -1.97 -1.29
C LEU A 187 -15.32 -2.77 -1.78
N THR A 188 -14.41 -3.15 -0.87
CA THR A 188 -13.24 -3.98 -1.21
C THR A 188 -13.66 -5.37 -1.66
N ALA A 189 -14.61 -5.99 -0.99
CA ALA A 189 -15.12 -7.32 -1.34
C ALA A 189 -15.85 -7.30 -2.70
N GLU A 190 -16.74 -6.32 -2.92
CA GLU A 190 -17.51 -6.16 -4.15
C GLU A 190 -16.60 -5.93 -5.37
N LEU A 191 -15.68 -4.96 -5.28
CA LEU A 191 -14.73 -4.66 -6.37
C LEU A 191 -13.74 -5.78 -6.63
N THR A 192 -13.33 -6.53 -5.58
CA THR A 192 -12.49 -7.72 -5.75
C THR A 192 -13.23 -8.82 -6.52
N ALA A 193 -14.49 -9.06 -6.18
CA ALA A 193 -15.34 -10.02 -6.88
C ALA A 193 -15.57 -9.60 -8.33
N GLU A 194 -15.88 -8.33 -8.59
CA GLU A 194 -16.06 -7.79 -9.94
C GLU A 194 -14.78 -7.93 -10.77
N LEU A 195 -13.62 -7.58 -10.21
CA LEU A 195 -12.32 -7.76 -10.88
C LEU A 195 -12.05 -9.22 -11.24
N GLN A 196 -12.39 -10.17 -10.36
CA GLN A 196 -12.24 -11.61 -10.64
C GLN A 196 -13.17 -12.05 -11.79
N LEU A 197 -14.41 -11.58 -11.79
CA LEU A 197 -15.36 -11.86 -12.87
C LEU A 197 -14.88 -11.29 -14.19
N ARG A 198 -14.40 -10.05 -14.22
CA ARG A 198 -13.84 -9.41 -15.42
C ARG A 198 -12.61 -10.13 -15.95
N LYS A 199 -11.71 -10.56 -15.07
CA LYS A 199 -10.55 -11.38 -15.47
C LYS A 199 -10.95 -12.73 -16.08
N LYS A 200 -11.96 -13.40 -15.54
CA LYS A 200 -12.52 -14.64 -16.12
C LYS A 200 -13.15 -14.37 -17.49
N GLN A 201 -13.93 -13.29 -17.60
CA GLN A 201 -14.54 -12.89 -18.85
C GLN A 201 -13.48 -12.54 -19.91
N TYR A 202 -12.45 -11.78 -19.53
CA TYR A 202 -11.31 -11.48 -20.38
C TYR A 202 -10.63 -12.76 -20.89
N SER A 203 -10.30 -13.70 -19.99
CA SER A 203 -9.67 -14.98 -20.39
C SER A 203 -10.54 -15.75 -21.37
N PHE A 204 -11.86 -15.83 -21.13
CA PHE A 204 -12.79 -16.50 -22.02
C PHE A 204 -12.81 -15.87 -23.42
N TYR A 205 -12.95 -14.55 -23.52
CA TYR A 205 -12.96 -13.86 -24.81
C TYR A 205 -11.61 -13.91 -25.50
N ARG A 206 -10.51 -13.74 -24.79
CA ARG A 206 -9.16 -13.88 -25.33
C ARG A 206 -8.97 -15.26 -25.94
N ASP A 207 -9.28 -16.31 -25.18
CA ASP A 207 -9.09 -17.69 -25.61
C ASP A 207 -10.01 -18.02 -26.79
N SER A 208 -11.25 -17.52 -26.81
CA SER A 208 -12.18 -17.69 -27.91
C SER A 208 -11.77 -16.94 -29.20
N LEU A 209 -11.31 -15.69 -29.07
CA LEU A 209 -10.94 -14.84 -30.21
C LEU A 209 -9.60 -15.23 -30.84
N LEU A 210 -8.72 -15.85 -30.08
CA LEU A 210 -7.38 -16.24 -30.51
C LEU A 210 -7.24 -17.75 -30.82
N ASN A 211 -8.30 -18.55 -30.60
CA ASN A 211 -8.29 -19.99 -30.87
C ASN A 211 -8.69 -20.24 -32.33
N PHE A 212 -7.74 -20.23 -33.24
CA PHE A 212 -7.91 -20.51 -34.63
C PHE A 212 -7.66 -21.99 -34.94
N SER A 213 -8.48 -22.58 -35.84
CA SER A 213 -8.21 -23.85 -36.49
C SER A 213 -7.30 -23.67 -37.72
N ARG A 214 -6.59 -24.70 -38.09
CA ARG A 214 -5.82 -24.69 -39.36
C ARG A 214 -6.69 -24.63 -40.61
N ASP A 215 -7.97 -24.98 -40.47
CA ASP A 215 -8.95 -24.99 -41.55
C ASP A 215 -9.76 -23.68 -41.62
N ASP A 216 -9.51 -22.73 -40.74
CA ASP A 216 -10.22 -21.45 -40.74
C ASP A 216 -9.88 -20.62 -41.99
N ALA A 217 -10.92 -20.24 -42.74
CA ALA A 217 -10.76 -19.52 -44.00
C ALA A 217 -10.08 -18.15 -43.77
N GLY A 218 -9.03 -17.89 -44.53
CA GLY A 218 -8.28 -16.64 -44.50
C GLY A 218 -7.27 -16.56 -43.35
N VAL A 219 -7.03 -17.62 -42.59
CA VAL A 219 -5.99 -17.65 -41.55
C VAL A 219 -4.78 -18.45 -42.06
N GLU A 220 -3.63 -17.79 -42.15
CA GLU A 220 -2.35 -18.44 -42.45
C GLU A 220 -1.63 -18.82 -41.17
N TRP A 221 -1.09 -20.04 -41.14
CA TRP A 221 -0.23 -20.46 -40.02
C TRP A 221 1.23 -20.31 -40.41
N LYS A 222 1.93 -19.44 -39.69
CA LYS A 222 3.37 -19.15 -39.92
C LYS A 222 4.13 -19.32 -38.60
N THR A 223 5.41 -19.63 -38.73
CA THR A 223 6.29 -19.69 -37.57
C THR A 223 6.70 -18.26 -37.15
N LEU A 224 7.01 -18.06 -35.86
CA LEU A 224 7.48 -16.77 -35.35
C LEU A 224 8.70 -16.25 -36.12
N GLY A 225 9.58 -17.14 -36.58
CA GLY A 225 10.74 -16.77 -37.38
C GLY A 225 10.43 -16.29 -38.80
N GLU A 226 9.24 -16.61 -39.35
CA GLU A 226 8.79 -16.12 -40.67
C GLU A 226 8.11 -14.76 -40.58
N VAL A 227 7.61 -14.36 -39.40
CA VAL A 227 6.77 -13.16 -39.22
C VAL A 227 7.39 -12.13 -38.28
N CYS A 228 8.49 -12.46 -37.60
CA CYS A 228 9.19 -11.55 -36.68
C CYS A 228 10.70 -11.61 -36.89
N ASP A 229 11.37 -10.47 -36.71
CA ASP A 229 12.78 -10.45 -36.38
C ASP A 229 12.97 -10.77 -34.90
N LEU A 230 13.82 -11.77 -34.61
CA LEU A 230 14.03 -12.28 -33.24
C LEU A 230 15.45 -11.95 -32.76
N ILE A 231 15.56 -11.13 -31.74
CA ILE A 231 16.83 -10.61 -31.22
C ILE A 231 16.99 -11.04 -29.75
N ALA A 232 18.16 -11.55 -29.38
CA ALA A 232 18.48 -11.79 -27.96
C ALA A 232 18.82 -10.49 -27.24
N GLY A 233 18.37 -10.37 -25.98
CA GLY A 233 18.81 -9.31 -25.09
C GLY A 233 20.33 -9.36 -24.87
N GLY A 234 20.93 -8.21 -24.56
CA GLY A 234 22.37 -8.05 -24.36
C GLY A 234 22.79 -7.96 -22.90
N ASP A 235 24.07 -7.75 -22.69
CA ASP A 235 24.58 -7.40 -21.37
C ASP A 235 24.10 -6.02 -20.95
N VAL A 236 24.07 -5.77 -19.65
CA VAL A 236 23.80 -4.43 -19.11
C VAL A 236 24.84 -3.44 -19.67
N PRO A 237 24.43 -2.26 -20.15
CA PRO A 237 25.36 -1.29 -20.73
C PRO A 237 26.41 -0.86 -19.71
N LYS A 238 27.66 -1.25 -19.94
CA LYS A 238 28.79 -0.90 -19.05
C LYS A 238 29.08 0.60 -19.16
N GLY A 239 29.10 1.31 -18.01
CA GLY A 239 29.39 2.75 -17.96
C GLY A 239 28.23 3.67 -18.36
N GLU A 240 27.08 3.13 -18.79
CA GLU A 240 25.88 3.88 -19.20
C GLU A 240 24.63 3.34 -18.51
N PHE A 241 24.70 3.08 -17.21
CA PHE A 241 23.63 2.48 -16.44
C PHE A 241 23.39 3.23 -15.12
N SER A 242 22.10 3.47 -14.79
CA SER A 242 21.65 4.06 -13.54
C SER A 242 20.49 3.25 -12.95
N GLN A 243 20.41 3.17 -11.62
CA GLN A 243 19.25 2.59 -10.93
C GLN A 243 18.04 3.53 -10.93
N VAL A 244 18.25 4.82 -11.11
CA VAL A 244 17.23 5.87 -11.02
C VAL A 244 17.17 6.61 -12.36
N ALA A 245 15.95 6.94 -12.80
CA ALA A 245 15.73 7.77 -13.98
C ALA A 245 16.26 9.19 -13.76
N THR A 246 16.98 9.71 -14.76
CA THR A 246 17.46 11.10 -14.81
C THR A 246 17.29 11.62 -16.24
N GLU A 247 17.52 12.91 -16.49
CA GLU A 247 17.48 13.47 -17.85
C GLU A 247 18.47 12.77 -18.79
N GLU A 248 19.64 12.37 -18.29
CA GLU A 248 20.67 11.68 -19.05
C GLU A 248 20.43 10.17 -19.21
N TYR A 249 19.81 9.55 -18.17
CA TYR A 249 19.49 8.12 -18.11
C TYR A 249 17.97 7.95 -18.09
N GLY A 250 17.31 8.24 -19.21
CA GLY A 250 15.84 8.18 -19.33
C GLY A 250 15.30 6.92 -20.02
N ILE A 251 16.16 6.11 -20.64
CA ILE A 251 15.75 4.91 -21.39
C ILE A 251 15.67 3.71 -20.45
N PRO A 252 14.49 3.06 -20.31
CA PRO A 252 14.33 1.92 -19.40
C PRO A 252 15.11 0.70 -19.88
N VAL A 253 15.73 0.01 -18.94
CA VAL A 253 16.40 -1.28 -19.12
C VAL A 253 15.52 -2.36 -18.53
N TYR A 254 15.07 -3.32 -19.34
CA TYR A 254 14.20 -4.40 -18.88
C TYR A 254 14.91 -5.75 -18.83
N SER A 255 14.55 -6.56 -17.83
CA SER A 255 14.96 -7.94 -17.63
C SER A 255 13.73 -8.87 -17.58
N ASN A 256 13.94 -10.14 -17.23
CA ASN A 256 12.93 -11.19 -17.22
C ASN A 256 11.95 -11.16 -16.02
N GLY A 257 11.81 -10.05 -15.33
CA GLY A 257 10.79 -9.86 -14.29
C GLY A 257 9.37 -9.77 -14.85
N ILE A 258 8.37 -9.82 -13.97
CA ILE A 258 6.95 -9.66 -14.31
C ILE A 258 6.47 -8.29 -13.82
N GLY A 259 5.78 -7.54 -14.68
CA GLY A 259 5.26 -6.21 -14.39
C GLY A 259 6.38 -5.24 -14.01
N GLU A 260 6.21 -4.48 -12.93
CA GLU A 260 7.19 -3.49 -12.46
C GLU A 260 8.56 -4.10 -12.10
N LYS A 261 8.59 -5.38 -11.71
CA LYS A 261 9.84 -6.11 -11.41
C LYS A 261 10.68 -6.41 -12.66
N ALA A 262 10.15 -6.15 -13.86
CA ALA A 262 10.92 -6.26 -15.10
C ALA A 262 11.87 -5.07 -15.30
N LEU A 263 11.57 -3.91 -14.73
CA LEU A 263 12.43 -2.73 -14.79
C LEU A 263 13.70 -2.98 -13.97
N TYR A 264 14.84 -3.00 -14.66
CA TYR A 264 16.14 -3.27 -14.05
C TYR A 264 16.92 -1.98 -13.73
N GLY A 265 16.64 -0.91 -14.46
CA GLY A 265 17.25 0.41 -14.33
C GLY A 265 17.09 1.23 -15.60
N PHE A 266 18.00 2.16 -15.85
CA PHE A 266 17.94 3.12 -16.94
C PHE A 266 19.29 3.27 -17.64
N THR A 267 19.27 3.62 -18.94
CA THR A 267 20.46 3.88 -19.76
C THR A 267 20.28 5.13 -20.61
N LYS A 268 21.35 5.58 -21.27
CA LYS A 268 21.33 6.75 -22.17
C LYS A 268 20.75 6.42 -23.53
N SER A 269 21.01 5.23 -24.05
CA SER A 269 20.69 4.86 -25.43
C SER A 269 19.85 3.60 -25.50
N PRO A 270 18.75 3.60 -26.29
CA PRO A 270 17.95 2.39 -26.50
C PRO A 270 18.68 1.43 -27.45
N ARG A 271 18.45 0.13 -27.26
CA ARG A 271 18.85 -0.90 -28.21
C ARG A 271 17.74 -1.25 -29.19
N ILE A 272 16.49 -1.11 -28.75
CA ILE A 272 15.28 -1.35 -29.55
C ILE A 272 14.49 -0.05 -29.59
N THR A 273 14.12 0.37 -30.78
CA THR A 273 13.33 1.60 -31.01
C THR A 273 11.96 1.33 -31.62
N GLN A 274 11.76 0.13 -32.19
CA GLN A 274 10.50 -0.28 -32.80
C GLN A 274 9.55 -0.91 -31.76
N PRO A 275 8.23 -0.77 -31.92
CA PRO A 275 7.25 -1.54 -31.16
C PRO A 275 7.51 -3.05 -31.31
N CYS A 276 7.53 -3.76 -30.18
CA CYS A 276 7.86 -5.18 -30.16
C CYS A 276 7.27 -5.87 -28.93
N VAL A 277 7.39 -7.19 -28.90
CA VAL A 277 7.06 -8.02 -27.74
C VAL A 277 8.34 -8.70 -27.24
N THR A 278 8.58 -8.66 -25.93
CA THR A 278 9.64 -9.46 -25.32
C THR A 278 9.08 -10.78 -24.77
N ILE A 279 9.89 -11.84 -24.87
CA ILE A 279 9.62 -13.17 -24.33
C ILE A 279 10.71 -13.48 -23.33
N SER A 280 10.35 -13.80 -22.10
CA SER A 280 11.30 -14.24 -21.07
C SER A 280 11.87 -15.60 -21.40
N ALA A 281 13.17 -15.66 -21.63
CA ALA A 281 13.87 -16.87 -22.02
C ALA A 281 14.33 -17.73 -20.84
N ARG A 282 14.38 -17.16 -19.61
CA ARG A 282 14.88 -17.83 -18.41
C ARG A 282 14.21 -17.28 -17.16
N GLY A 283 14.00 -18.10 -16.14
CA GLY A 283 13.30 -17.74 -14.91
C GLY A 283 11.79 -17.75 -15.10
N THR A 284 11.20 -16.67 -15.57
CA THR A 284 9.77 -16.55 -15.93
C THR A 284 9.52 -16.98 -17.39
N ILE A 285 9.92 -18.18 -17.75
CA ILE A 285 9.93 -18.68 -19.14
C ILE A 285 8.57 -18.49 -19.82
N GLY A 286 8.57 -17.86 -21.02
CA GLY A 286 7.38 -17.63 -21.83
C GLY A 286 6.57 -16.40 -21.43
N TYR A 287 6.88 -15.73 -20.31
CA TYR A 287 6.23 -14.45 -19.99
C TYR A 287 6.50 -13.44 -21.10
N SER A 288 5.44 -12.83 -21.62
CA SER A 288 5.49 -11.89 -22.74
C SER A 288 5.08 -10.50 -22.28
N ALA A 289 5.82 -9.48 -22.72
CA ALA A 289 5.54 -8.07 -22.43
C ALA A 289 5.57 -7.22 -23.70
N LEU A 290 4.60 -6.31 -23.82
CA LEU A 290 4.48 -5.36 -24.93
C LEU A 290 5.32 -4.11 -24.66
N HIS A 291 6.13 -3.70 -25.64
CA HIS A 291 6.91 -2.47 -25.59
C HIS A 291 6.59 -1.59 -26.80
N LEU A 292 5.99 -0.43 -26.53
CA LEU A 292 5.63 0.56 -27.56
C LEU A 292 6.61 1.74 -27.60
N GLN A 293 7.49 1.85 -26.61
CA GLN A 293 8.50 2.89 -26.47
C GLN A 293 9.91 2.31 -26.57
N PRO A 294 10.90 3.10 -26.96
CA PRO A 294 12.30 2.68 -26.99
C PRO A 294 12.77 2.15 -25.63
N PHE A 295 13.55 1.07 -25.63
CA PHE A 295 14.10 0.47 -24.41
C PHE A 295 15.39 -0.32 -24.68
N TYR A 296 16.00 -0.83 -23.60
CA TYR A 296 17.15 -1.71 -23.65
C TYR A 296 16.81 -3.08 -23.04
N PRO A 297 16.76 -4.16 -23.84
CA PRO A 297 16.55 -5.53 -23.33
C PRO A 297 17.88 -6.13 -22.85
N VAL A 298 17.93 -6.60 -21.58
CA VAL A 298 19.11 -7.32 -21.11
C VAL A 298 18.96 -8.83 -21.26
N ILE A 299 20.04 -9.54 -21.00
CA ILE A 299 20.15 -11.01 -21.07
C ILE A 299 18.94 -11.70 -20.43
N ARG A 300 18.48 -12.79 -21.02
CA ARG A 300 17.29 -13.57 -20.67
C ARG A 300 15.97 -13.08 -21.28
N LEU A 301 16.02 -12.03 -22.13
CA LEU A 301 14.90 -11.64 -22.98
C LEU A 301 15.18 -12.00 -24.43
N ILE A 302 14.14 -12.46 -25.12
CA ILE A 302 14.09 -12.54 -26.59
C ILE A 302 13.11 -11.48 -27.05
N VAL A 303 13.51 -10.60 -27.94
CA VAL A 303 12.71 -9.55 -28.54
C VAL A 303 12.14 -10.05 -29.84
N ALA A 304 10.82 -9.97 -30.04
CA ALA A 304 10.13 -10.26 -31.27
C ALA A 304 9.59 -8.97 -31.89
N ILE A 305 10.20 -8.53 -32.99
CA ILE A 305 9.78 -7.35 -33.75
C ILE A 305 8.95 -7.84 -34.92
N PRO A 306 7.63 -7.56 -34.97
CA PRO A 306 6.77 -8.09 -36.03
C PRO A 306 7.02 -7.39 -37.36
N TYR A 307 6.88 -8.12 -38.48
CA TYR A 307 6.87 -7.56 -39.81
C TYR A 307 5.54 -6.89 -40.13
N LYS A 308 5.46 -6.11 -41.21
CA LYS A 308 4.33 -5.20 -41.56
C LYS A 308 2.96 -5.86 -41.63
N HIS A 309 2.87 -7.17 -41.79
CA HIS A 309 1.61 -7.91 -41.90
C HIS A 309 1.10 -8.48 -40.55
N LEU A 310 1.79 -8.16 -39.47
CA LEU A 310 1.48 -8.63 -38.12
C LEU A 310 1.42 -7.42 -37.17
N ASP A 311 0.25 -7.20 -36.57
CA ASP A 311 0.06 -6.17 -35.54
C ASP A 311 0.80 -6.55 -34.24
N VAL A 312 1.49 -5.62 -33.65
CA VAL A 312 2.32 -5.87 -32.44
C VAL A 312 1.49 -6.23 -31.20
N LYS A 313 0.29 -5.66 -31.06
CA LYS A 313 -0.61 -6.01 -29.95
C LYS A 313 -1.26 -7.36 -30.17
N TYR A 314 -1.64 -7.67 -31.41
CA TYR A 314 -2.10 -9.01 -31.75
C TYR A 314 -1.04 -10.07 -31.44
N LEU A 315 0.20 -9.82 -31.84
CA LEU A 315 1.35 -10.67 -31.48
C LEU A 315 1.47 -10.84 -29.96
N PHE A 316 1.35 -9.75 -29.21
CA PHE A 316 1.39 -9.79 -27.74
C PHE A 316 0.31 -10.71 -27.15
N TYR A 317 -0.94 -10.57 -27.59
CA TYR A 317 -2.03 -11.42 -27.11
C TYR A 317 -1.86 -12.91 -27.49
N ILE A 318 -1.39 -13.21 -28.69
CA ILE A 318 -1.08 -14.58 -29.10
C ILE A 318 0.04 -15.19 -28.24
N LEU A 319 1.11 -14.40 -27.98
CA LEU A 319 2.22 -14.89 -27.18
C LEU A 319 1.87 -15.11 -25.71
N GLN A 320 0.90 -14.37 -25.18
CA GLN A 320 0.37 -14.64 -23.83
C GLN A 320 -0.33 -16.00 -23.72
N MET A 321 -0.91 -16.52 -24.80
CA MET A 321 -1.52 -17.84 -24.84
C MET A 321 -0.53 -18.94 -25.18
N THR A 322 0.62 -18.60 -25.76
CA THR A 322 1.59 -19.57 -26.25
C THR A 322 2.35 -20.22 -25.10
N THR A 323 2.19 -21.53 -24.94
CA THR A 323 2.98 -22.30 -23.98
C THR A 323 4.29 -22.74 -24.62
N PHE A 324 5.38 -22.08 -24.25
CA PHE A 324 6.71 -22.44 -24.75
C PHE A 324 7.27 -23.65 -23.99
N LYS A 325 7.69 -24.68 -24.72
CA LYS A 325 8.35 -25.84 -24.13
C LYS A 325 9.84 -25.57 -23.97
N SER A 326 10.36 -25.70 -22.78
CA SER A 326 11.81 -25.66 -22.51
C SER A 326 12.35 -27.07 -22.27
N PRO A 327 13.66 -27.30 -22.52
CA PRO A 327 14.29 -28.59 -22.20
C PRO A 327 14.12 -28.90 -20.69
N GLN A 328 13.83 -30.17 -20.40
CA GLN A 328 13.67 -30.65 -19.01
C GLN A 328 15.01 -30.99 -18.34
N THR A 329 16.10 -31.01 -19.10
CA THR A 329 17.45 -31.31 -18.62
C THR A 329 18.30 -30.04 -18.52
N GLY A 330 18.92 -29.82 -17.35
CA GLY A 330 19.71 -28.64 -17.08
C GLY A 330 18.88 -27.45 -16.59
N ILE A 331 19.43 -26.22 -16.74
CA ILE A 331 18.69 -24.99 -16.38
C ILE A 331 17.69 -24.70 -17.51
N PRO A 332 16.36 -24.66 -17.22
CA PRO A 332 15.36 -24.36 -18.23
C PRO A 332 15.61 -23.02 -18.90
N GLN A 333 15.70 -23.01 -20.22
CA GLN A 333 15.94 -21.81 -21.02
C GLN A 333 15.36 -21.94 -22.42
N LEU A 334 14.74 -20.85 -22.93
CA LEU A 334 14.38 -20.71 -24.33
C LEU A 334 15.57 -20.12 -25.11
N THR A 335 15.70 -20.57 -26.36
CA THR A 335 16.68 -20.00 -27.31
C THR A 335 15.95 -19.50 -28.55
N ILE A 336 16.56 -18.58 -29.30
CA ILE A 336 16.00 -18.05 -30.55
C ILE A 336 15.63 -19.19 -31.53
N PRO A 337 16.47 -20.21 -31.77
CA PRO A 337 16.10 -21.34 -32.64
C PRO A 337 14.82 -22.06 -32.19
N MET A 338 14.61 -22.19 -30.87
CA MET A 338 13.40 -22.81 -30.35
C MET A 338 12.18 -21.92 -30.59
N VAL A 339 12.29 -20.61 -30.27
CA VAL A 339 11.17 -19.67 -30.42
C VAL A 339 10.81 -19.49 -31.90
N LYS A 340 11.78 -19.49 -32.81
CA LYS A 340 11.55 -19.39 -34.27
C LYS A 340 10.59 -20.40 -34.83
N THR A 341 10.53 -21.63 -34.27
CA THR A 341 9.73 -22.72 -34.81
C THR A 341 8.29 -22.74 -34.33
N TYR A 342 7.92 -21.87 -33.38
CA TYR A 342 6.55 -21.84 -32.84
C TYR A 342 5.56 -21.32 -33.90
N PRO A 343 4.54 -22.08 -34.25
CA PRO A 343 3.51 -21.65 -35.18
C PRO A 343 2.52 -20.74 -34.50
N ILE A 344 2.14 -19.67 -35.17
CA ILE A 344 1.09 -18.75 -34.75
C ILE A 344 0.11 -18.50 -35.91
N PRO A 345 -1.19 -18.27 -35.60
CA PRO A 345 -2.18 -17.94 -36.60
C PRO A 345 -2.06 -16.48 -37.04
N ILE A 346 -2.14 -16.23 -38.32
CA ILE A 346 -2.03 -14.91 -38.96
C ILE A 346 -3.33 -14.65 -39.75
N PRO A 347 -4.39 -14.15 -39.12
CA PRO A 347 -5.58 -13.69 -39.82
C PRO A 347 -5.29 -12.37 -40.56
N PRO A 348 -6.18 -11.92 -41.46
CA PRO A 348 -6.06 -10.61 -42.12
C PRO A 348 -5.91 -9.46 -41.10
N LEU A 349 -5.16 -8.41 -41.44
CA LEU A 349 -4.93 -7.26 -40.54
C LEU A 349 -6.20 -6.65 -39.97
N GLU A 350 -7.28 -6.60 -40.73
CA GLU A 350 -8.58 -6.13 -40.26
C GLU A 350 -9.13 -6.99 -39.09
N THR A 351 -8.96 -8.30 -39.20
CA THR A 351 -9.35 -9.24 -38.14
C THR A 351 -8.43 -9.08 -36.91
N GLN A 352 -7.12 -8.93 -37.10
CA GLN A 352 -6.18 -8.64 -36.01
C GLN A 352 -6.59 -7.37 -35.28
N ALA A 353 -6.89 -6.28 -36.01
CA ALA A 353 -7.31 -5.00 -35.42
C ALA A 353 -8.63 -5.11 -34.64
N LYS A 354 -9.60 -5.86 -35.13
CA LYS A 354 -10.87 -6.13 -34.41
C LYS A 354 -10.61 -6.87 -33.08
N ILE A 355 -9.79 -7.91 -33.10
CA ILE A 355 -9.42 -8.69 -31.93
C ILE A 355 -8.70 -7.79 -30.90
N VAL A 356 -7.70 -7.03 -31.33
CA VAL A 356 -6.97 -6.09 -30.50
C VAL A 356 -7.91 -5.06 -29.86
N SER A 357 -8.81 -4.46 -30.64
CA SER A 357 -9.78 -3.48 -30.12
C SER A 357 -10.67 -4.05 -29.00
N ILE A 358 -11.09 -5.31 -29.11
CA ILE A 358 -11.90 -5.97 -28.09
C ILE A 358 -11.05 -6.24 -26.83
N LEU A 359 -9.87 -6.82 -26.99
CA LEU A 359 -9.01 -7.21 -25.87
C LEU A 359 -8.46 -5.97 -25.12
N ASP A 360 -8.08 -4.91 -25.83
CA ASP A 360 -7.65 -3.64 -25.24
C ASP A 360 -8.76 -3.02 -24.35
N ARG A 361 -10.04 -3.13 -24.76
CA ARG A 361 -11.15 -2.63 -23.92
C ARG A 361 -11.31 -3.41 -22.63
N PHE A 362 -11.15 -4.72 -22.67
CA PHE A 362 -11.19 -5.56 -21.47
C PHE A 362 -10.00 -5.27 -20.54
N ASP A 363 -8.81 -5.08 -21.10
CA ASP A 363 -7.61 -4.77 -20.33
C ASP A 363 -7.76 -3.40 -19.63
N ALA A 364 -8.28 -2.40 -20.35
CA ALA A 364 -8.57 -1.08 -19.79
C ALA A 364 -9.60 -1.17 -18.63
N LEU A 365 -10.69 -1.92 -18.80
CA LEU A 365 -11.69 -2.10 -17.74
C LEU A 365 -11.11 -2.78 -16.48
N CYS A 366 -10.27 -3.80 -16.66
CA CYS A 366 -9.58 -4.44 -15.53
C CYS A 366 -8.61 -3.50 -14.84
N HIS A 367 -7.92 -2.65 -15.61
CA HIS A 367 -6.99 -1.66 -15.09
C HIS A 367 -7.72 -0.57 -14.29
N ASP A 368 -8.81 -0.01 -14.82
CA ASP A 368 -9.62 1.02 -14.18
C ASP A 368 -10.18 0.54 -12.82
N LEU A 369 -10.67 -0.69 -12.74
CA LEU A 369 -11.11 -1.30 -11.48
C LEU A 369 -9.96 -1.43 -10.47
N THR A 370 -8.76 -1.78 -10.94
CA THR A 370 -7.58 -1.95 -10.09
C THR A 370 -7.08 -0.61 -9.53
N GLN A 371 -7.22 0.49 -10.30
CA GLN A 371 -6.78 1.83 -9.88
C GLN A 371 -7.86 2.58 -9.08
N GLY A 372 -9.13 2.35 -9.38
CA GLY A 372 -10.25 3.07 -8.78
C GLY A 372 -10.45 2.79 -7.29
N LEU A 373 -10.31 1.54 -6.85
CA LEU A 373 -10.51 1.15 -5.45
C LEU A 373 -9.57 1.85 -4.47
N PRO A 374 -8.24 1.89 -4.67
CA PRO A 374 -7.35 2.62 -3.77
C PRO A 374 -7.67 4.12 -3.69
N ALA A 375 -8.07 4.73 -4.81
CA ALA A 375 -8.44 6.14 -4.86
C ALA A 375 -9.69 6.44 -4.05
N GLU A 376 -10.73 5.60 -4.15
CA GLU A 376 -11.99 5.75 -3.40
C GLU A 376 -11.74 5.57 -1.88
N ILE A 377 -10.98 4.55 -1.48
CA ILE A 377 -10.60 4.34 -0.06
C ILE A 377 -9.86 5.55 0.48
N ALA A 378 -8.89 6.08 -0.28
CA ALA A 378 -8.13 7.27 0.11
C ALA A 378 -9.02 8.52 0.24
N ALA A 379 -10.00 8.70 -0.64
CA ALA A 379 -10.96 9.80 -0.58
C ALA A 379 -11.85 9.70 0.68
N ARG A 380 -12.35 8.51 1.01
CA ARG A 380 -13.15 8.26 2.23
C ARG A 380 -12.35 8.53 3.50
N LYS A 381 -11.09 8.07 3.53
CA LYS A 381 -10.19 8.35 4.67
C LYS A 381 -9.99 9.85 4.87
N LYS A 382 -9.72 10.61 3.81
CA LYS A 382 -9.58 12.07 3.89
C LYS A 382 -10.87 12.76 4.37
N GLN A 383 -12.01 12.27 3.93
CA GLN A 383 -13.32 12.79 4.37
C GLN A 383 -13.53 12.56 5.86
N TYR A 384 -13.22 11.36 6.36
CA TYR A 384 -13.26 11.04 7.78
C TYR A 384 -12.33 11.95 8.60
N GLU A 385 -11.06 12.11 8.18
CA GLU A 385 -10.08 12.97 8.84
C GLU A 385 -10.57 14.42 8.94
N TYR A 386 -11.13 14.95 7.86
CA TYR A 386 -11.70 16.32 7.85
C TYR A 386 -12.83 16.50 8.87
N TYR A 387 -13.79 15.58 8.92
CA TYR A 387 -14.90 15.67 9.87
C TYR A 387 -14.45 15.45 11.31
N ARG A 388 -13.56 14.50 11.56
CA ARG A 388 -12.95 14.27 12.87
C ARG A 388 -12.28 15.55 13.37
N ASP A 389 -11.43 16.15 12.59
CA ASP A 389 -10.69 17.35 12.99
C ASP A 389 -11.61 18.54 13.24
N LYS A 390 -12.69 18.65 12.48
CA LYS A 390 -13.73 19.67 12.70
C LYS A 390 -14.49 19.45 14.02
N LEU A 391 -14.86 18.23 14.36
CA LEU A 391 -15.55 17.88 15.60
C LEU A 391 -14.69 18.12 16.85
N LEU A 392 -13.37 18.05 16.72
CA LEU A 392 -12.38 18.23 17.78
C LEU A 392 -11.82 19.66 17.84
N THR A 393 -12.45 20.63 17.18
CA THR A 393 -12.01 22.04 17.19
C THR A 393 -12.97 22.87 18.02
N PHE A 394 -12.45 23.50 19.05
CA PHE A 394 -13.22 24.35 19.95
C PHE A 394 -12.66 25.77 19.97
N PRO A 395 -13.53 26.81 20.06
CA PRO A 395 -13.07 28.15 20.39
C PRO A 395 -12.49 28.14 21.80
N ARG A 396 -11.43 28.95 22.01
CA ARG A 396 -10.85 29.12 23.34
C ARG A 396 -11.69 30.11 24.11
N LYS A 397 -11.97 29.82 25.38
CA LYS A 397 -12.55 30.79 26.28
C LYS A 397 -11.53 31.93 26.51
N ASP A 398 -11.91 33.17 26.21
CA ASP A 398 -11.07 34.32 26.46
C ASP A 398 -10.78 34.42 27.95
N ALA A 399 -9.49 34.68 28.29
CA ALA A 399 -9.03 34.74 29.66
C ALA A 399 -9.41 36.08 30.32
#